data_0911a68fe189323f196360958359c2e6
#
_entry.id   0911a68fe189323f196360958359c2e6
#
_cell.length_a   1.000
_cell.length_b   1.000
_cell.length_c   1.000
_cell.angle_alpha   90.00
_cell.angle_beta   90.00
_cell.angle_gamma   90.00
#
_symmetry.space_group_name_H-M   'P 1'
#
loop_
_entity.id
_entity.type
_entity.pdbx_description
1 polymer ?
#
loop_
_entity_poly.entity_id
_entity_poly.type
_entity_poly.pdbx_seq_one_letter_code
_entity_poly.pdbx_strand_id
1 'polypeptide(L)'
;MNQDRIEQFKNVVKIDPTDEVVRFGLGKLYAEAGQHEEAVEQFREVLRLKPDYSAAYLELGRSYRALQRSGEADIILRQGLDVAQQKGDLHIRNQIQALLGA
;
A
#
# COMPACT_ATOMS: atom_id res chain seq x y z
N MET A 1 5.61 -20.58 -4.27
CA MET A 1 6.27 -19.37 -4.77
C MET A 1 5.30 -18.22 -4.73
N ASN A 2 5.74 -17.00 -5.11
CA ASN A 2 4.90 -15.80 -4.98
C ASN A 2 3.59 -15.91 -5.74
N GLN A 3 3.59 -16.51 -6.94
CA GLN A 3 2.36 -16.64 -7.74
C GLN A 3 1.33 -17.54 -7.06
N ASP A 4 1.77 -18.60 -6.39
CA ASP A 4 0.86 -19.47 -5.64
C ASP A 4 0.21 -18.72 -4.49
N ARG A 5 0.99 -17.93 -3.76
CA ARG A 5 0.47 -17.13 -2.64
C ARG A 5 -0.46 -16.03 -3.13
N ILE A 6 -0.13 -15.42 -4.26
CA ILE A 6 -0.99 -14.41 -4.89
C ILE A 6 -2.35 -15.03 -5.21
N GLU A 7 -2.36 -16.22 -5.82
CA GLU A 7 -3.63 -16.88 -6.14
C GLU A 7 -4.44 -17.22 -4.89
N GLN A 8 -3.78 -17.67 -3.83
CA GLN A 8 -4.45 -17.95 -2.57
C GLN A 8 -5.11 -16.69 -2.00
N PHE A 9 -4.38 -15.57 -1.98
CA PHE A 9 -4.91 -14.31 -1.47
C PHE A 9 -6.04 -13.76 -2.37
N LYS A 10 -5.91 -13.91 -3.69
CA LYS A 10 -6.98 -13.51 -4.62
C LYS A 10 -8.26 -14.28 -4.34
N ASN A 11 -8.17 -15.56 -4.04
CA ASN A 11 -9.33 -16.38 -3.72
C ASN A 11 -10.00 -15.90 -2.42
N VAL A 12 -9.19 -15.54 -1.41
CA VAL A 12 -9.74 -15.01 -0.15
C VAL A 12 -10.42 -13.67 -0.38
N VAL A 13 -9.85 -12.81 -1.21
CA VAL A 13 -10.47 -11.51 -1.57
C VAL A 13 -11.81 -11.72 -2.29
N LYS A 14 -11.93 -12.75 -3.12
CA LYS A 14 -13.22 -13.07 -3.77
C LYS A 14 -14.29 -13.43 -2.75
N ILE A 15 -13.91 -14.13 -1.68
CA ILE A 15 -14.83 -14.54 -0.63
C ILE A 15 -15.26 -13.35 0.22
N ASP A 16 -14.30 -12.48 0.59
CA ASP A 16 -14.59 -11.28 1.36
C ASP A 16 -13.84 -10.09 0.77
N PRO A 17 -14.45 -9.39 -0.20
CA PRO A 17 -13.79 -8.24 -0.87
C PRO A 17 -13.55 -7.04 0.03
N THR A 18 -14.14 -7.00 1.24
CA THR A 18 -14.05 -5.86 2.14
C THR A 18 -13.02 -6.05 3.25
N ASP A 19 -12.27 -7.15 3.23
CA ASP A 19 -11.21 -7.39 4.21
C ASP A 19 -9.95 -6.62 3.79
N GLU A 20 -9.74 -5.45 4.39
CA GLU A 20 -8.62 -4.58 4.05
C GLU A 20 -7.27 -5.20 4.39
N VAL A 21 -7.21 -6.04 5.43
CA VAL A 21 -5.96 -6.70 5.83
C VAL A 21 -5.51 -7.69 4.77
N VAL A 22 -6.45 -8.48 4.24
CA VAL A 22 -6.14 -9.44 3.18
C VAL A 22 -5.74 -8.71 1.90
N ARG A 23 -6.45 -7.64 1.54
CA ARG A 23 -6.09 -6.84 0.36
C ARG A 23 -4.72 -6.21 0.50
N PHE A 24 -4.40 -5.72 1.70
CA PHE A 24 -3.06 -5.17 1.96
C PHE A 24 -2.00 -6.25 1.73
N GLY A 25 -2.23 -7.45 2.25
CA GLY A 25 -1.33 -8.59 2.05
C GLY A 25 -1.16 -8.93 0.58
N LEU A 26 -2.26 -8.94 -0.18
CA LEU A 26 -2.20 -9.20 -1.63
C LEU A 26 -1.38 -8.12 -2.34
N GLY A 27 -1.59 -6.86 -2.00
CA GLY A 27 -0.81 -5.76 -2.57
C GLY A 27 0.69 -5.93 -2.33
N LYS A 28 1.06 -6.32 -1.12
CA LYS A 28 2.47 -6.56 -0.78
C LYS A 28 3.06 -7.73 -1.57
N LEU A 29 2.30 -8.80 -1.76
CA LEU A 29 2.75 -9.93 -2.57
C LEU A 29 2.97 -9.52 -4.03
N TYR A 30 2.06 -8.72 -4.58
CA TYR A 30 2.24 -8.19 -5.93
C TYR A 30 3.50 -7.33 -6.03
N ALA A 31 3.73 -6.45 -5.05
CA ALA A 31 4.91 -5.59 -5.05
C ALA A 31 6.20 -6.41 -4.98
N GLU A 32 6.24 -7.43 -4.14
CA GLU A 32 7.39 -8.33 -4.03
C GLU A 32 7.66 -9.08 -5.34
N ALA A 33 6.61 -9.37 -6.09
CA ALA A 33 6.73 -10.04 -7.40
C ALA A 33 7.05 -9.07 -8.54
N GLY A 34 7.22 -7.77 -8.25
CA GLY A 34 7.48 -6.77 -9.27
C GLY A 34 6.23 -6.33 -10.03
N GLN A 35 5.05 -6.78 -9.61
CA GLN A 35 3.77 -6.45 -10.26
C GLN A 35 3.19 -5.19 -9.60
N HIS A 36 3.83 -4.05 -9.87
CA HIS A 36 3.53 -2.80 -9.16
C HIS A 36 2.20 -2.18 -9.56
N GLU A 37 1.73 -2.38 -10.80
CA GLU A 37 0.42 -1.90 -11.21
C GLU A 37 -0.68 -2.59 -10.40
N GLU A 38 -0.61 -3.90 -10.27
CA GLU A 38 -1.57 -4.68 -9.49
C GLU A 38 -1.48 -4.31 -8.00
N ALA A 39 -0.27 -4.06 -7.50
CA ALA A 39 -0.08 -3.62 -6.12
C ALA A 39 -0.79 -2.29 -5.86
N VAL A 40 -0.64 -1.32 -6.77
CA VAL A 40 -1.31 -0.03 -6.68
C VAL A 40 -2.83 -0.21 -6.55
N GLU A 41 -3.43 -1.05 -7.37
CA GLU A 41 -4.87 -1.30 -7.32
C GLU A 41 -5.31 -1.80 -5.95
N GLN A 42 -4.55 -2.74 -5.37
CA GLN A 42 -4.90 -3.30 -4.07
C GLN A 42 -4.76 -2.26 -2.95
N PHE A 43 -3.66 -1.52 -2.94
CA PHE A 43 -3.46 -0.51 -1.90
C PHE A 43 -4.47 0.63 -1.98
N ARG A 44 -4.87 1.03 -3.18
CA ARG A 44 -5.93 2.02 -3.35
C ARG A 44 -7.26 1.51 -2.80
N GLU A 45 -7.56 0.24 -3.03
CA GLU A 45 -8.78 -0.37 -2.50
C GLU A 45 -8.74 -0.44 -0.97
N VAL A 46 -7.57 -0.75 -0.39
CA VAL A 46 -7.40 -0.71 1.07
C VAL A 46 -7.77 0.67 1.61
N LEU A 47 -7.30 1.73 0.96
CA LEU A 47 -7.56 3.10 1.43
C LEU A 47 -9.00 3.54 1.21
N ARG A 48 -9.67 2.99 0.20
CA ARG A 48 -11.11 3.19 0.03
C ARG A 48 -11.89 2.57 1.18
N LEU A 49 -11.48 1.37 1.60
CA LEU A 49 -12.16 0.63 2.69
C LEU A 49 -11.79 1.21 4.06
N LYS A 50 -10.55 1.63 4.23
CA LYS A 50 -10.06 2.13 5.52
C LYS A 50 -9.09 3.29 5.28
N PRO A 51 -9.60 4.53 5.20
CA PRO A 51 -8.77 5.69 4.85
C PRO A 51 -7.65 6.01 5.83
N ASP A 52 -7.70 5.48 7.06
CA ASP A 52 -6.66 5.69 8.06
C ASP A 52 -5.66 4.54 8.17
N TYR A 53 -5.62 3.66 7.18
CA TYR A 53 -4.67 2.54 7.14
C TYR A 53 -3.29 3.08 6.70
N SER A 54 -2.53 3.59 7.67
CA SER A 54 -1.31 4.36 7.40
C SER A 54 -0.27 3.59 6.59
N ALA A 55 -0.09 2.29 6.85
CA ALA A 55 0.88 1.49 6.12
C ALA A 55 0.56 1.39 4.61
N ALA A 56 -0.72 1.51 4.24
CA ALA A 56 -1.10 1.45 2.82
C ALA A 56 -0.61 2.67 2.05
N TYR A 57 -0.58 3.84 2.68
CA TYR A 57 0.01 5.03 2.04
C TYR A 57 1.50 4.83 1.75
N LEU A 58 2.21 4.25 2.70
CA LEU A 58 3.64 3.97 2.53
C LEU A 58 3.88 3.02 1.35
N GLU A 59 3.16 1.89 1.34
CA GLU A 59 3.34 0.88 0.29
C GLU A 59 2.86 1.37 -1.06
N LEU A 60 1.76 2.13 -1.10
CA LEU A 60 1.28 2.73 -2.34
C LEU A 60 2.30 3.73 -2.90
N GLY A 61 2.88 4.56 -2.03
CA GLY A 61 3.92 5.49 -2.44
C GLY A 61 5.14 4.77 -3.02
N ARG A 62 5.56 3.68 -2.38
CA ARG A 62 6.66 2.86 -2.89
C ARG A 62 6.34 2.26 -4.26
N SER A 63 5.12 1.78 -4.45
CA SER A 63 4.69 1.20 -5.73
C SER A 63 4.65 2.24 -6.83
N TYR A 64 4.14 3.44 -6.54
CA TYR A 64 4.18 4.54 -7.52
C TYR A 64 5.61 4.90 -7.90
N ARG A 65 6.53 4.95 -6.93
CA ARG A 65 7.95 5.23 -7.24
C ARG A 65 8.57 4.14 -8.11
N ALA A 66 8.25 2.88 -7.83
CA ALA A 66 8.74 1.77 -8.65
C ALA A 66 8.25 1.88 -10.09
N LEU A 67 7.08 2.48 -10.31
CA LEU A 67 6.52 2.73 -11.63
C LEU A 67 6.99 4.07 -12.22
N GLN A 68 7.88 4.78 -11.53
CA GLN A 68 8.39 6.10 -11.93
C GLN A 68 7.28 7.16 -12.01
N ARG A 69 6.25 7.01 -11.18
CA ARG A 69 5.14 7.95 -11.06
C ARG A 69 5.37 8.80 -9.81
N SER A 70 6.42 9.62 -9.84
CA SER A 70 6.92 10.35 -8.67
C SER A 70 5.94 11.38 -8.13
N GLY A 71 5.19 12.06 -9.01
CA GLY A 71 4.19 13.04 -8.59
C GLY A 71 3.08 12.42 -7.77
N GLU A 72 2.56 11.27 -8.23
CA GLU A 72 1.53 10.54 -7.51
C GLU A 72 2.07 9.98 -6.20
N ALA A 73 3.32 9.48 -6.23
CA ALA A 73 3.96 8.99 -5.02
C ALA A 73 4.05 10.07 -3.95
N ASP A 74 4.50 11.27 -4.32
CA ASP A 74 4.65 12.38 -3.37
C ASP A 74 3.31 12.79 -2.75
N ILE A 75 2.25 12.87 -3.55
CA ILE A 75 0.92 13.23 -3.06
C ILE A 75 0.46 12.20 -2.01
N ILE A 76 0.56 10.92 -2.34
CA ILE A 76 0.12 9.84 -1.46
C ILE A 76 0.96 9.77 -0.19
N LEU A 77 2.28 9.95 -0.31
CA LEU A 77 3.15 9.92 0.86
C LEU A 77 2.89 11.07 1.80
N ARG A 78 2.60 12.28 1.29
CA ARG A 78 2.26 13.42 2.13
C ARG A 78 0.93 13.21 2.87
N GLN A 79 -0.06 12.65 2.20
CA GLN A 79 -1.31 12.26 2.84
C GLN A 79 -1.07 11.23 3.94
N GLY A 80 -0.25 10.23 3.65
CA GLY A 80 0.10 9.19 4.61
C GLY A 80 0.85 9.73 5.83
N LEU A 81 1.69 10.75 5.61
CA LEU A 81 2.39 11.41 6.70
C LEU A 81 1.40 12.02 7.70
N ASP A 82 0.41 12.74 7.20
CA ASP A 82 -0.62 13.35 8.04
C ASP A 82 -1.41 12.28 8.80
N VAL A 83 -1.82 11.21 8.12
CA VAL A 83 -2.57 10.12 8.74
C VAL A 83 -1.74 9.45 9.84
N ALA A 84 -0.49 9.14 9.55
CA ALA A 84 0.38 8.47 10.52
C ALA A 84 0.63 9.35 11.75
N GLN A 85 0.80 10.67 11.55
CA GLN A 85 0.97 11.60 12.66
C GLN A 85 -0.27 11.68 13.53
N GLN A 86 -1.45 11.75 12.93
CA GLN A 86 -2.71 11.84 13.67
C GLN A 86 -2.98 10.57 14.47
N LYS A 87 -2.61 9.42 13.92
CA LYS A 87 -2.78 8.14 14.60
C LYS A 87 -1.68 7.86 15.63
N GLY A 88 -0.58 8.61 15.60
CA GLY A 88 0.58 8.33 16.43
C GLY A 88 1.36 7.11 15.94
N ASP A 89 1.24 6.75 14.67
CA ASP A 89 1.95 5.64 14.06
C ASP A 89 3.35 6.11 13.64
N LEU A 90 4.23 6.22 14.62
CA LEU A 90 5.53 6.87 14.44
C LEU A 90 6.46 6.10 13.53
N HIS A 91 6.35 4.78 13.51
CA HIS A 91 7.19 3.94 12.64
C HIS A 91 6.90 4.22 11.18
N ILE A 92 5.62 4.23 10.82
CA ILE A 92 5.20 4.53 9.44
C ILE A 92 5.55 5.98 9.10
N ARG A 93 5.28 6.93 10.02
CA ARG A 93 5.64 8.33 9.82
C ARG A 93 7.12 8.48 9.46
N ASN A 94 7.99 7.83 10.22
CA ASN A 94 9.43 7.94 10.00
C ASN A 94 9.84 7.37 8.64
N GLN A 95 9.24 6.25 8.25
CA GLN A 95 9.53 5.64 6.94
C GLN A 95 9.07 6.54 5.79
N ILE A 96 7.89 7.16 5.93
CA ILE A 96 7.39 8.08 4.92
C ILE A 96 8.29 9.31 4.81
N GLN A 97 8.68 9.89 5.96
CA GLN A 97 9.58 11.05 5.97
C GLN A 97 10.90 10.74 5.27
N ALA A 98 11.45 9.55 5.50
CA ALA A 98 12.70 9.14 4.86
C ALA A 98 12.54 9.09 3.33
N LEU A 99 11.41 8.61 2.84
CA LEU A 99 11.15 8.58 1.39
C LEU A 99 10.97 9.98 0.82
N LEU A 100 10.28 10.87 1.54
CA LEU A 100 10.03 12.24 1.07
C LEU A 100 11.28 13.09 1.12
N GLY A 101 12.15 12.85 2.08
CA GLY A 101 13.39 13.59 2.22
C GLY A 101 14.52 13.12 1.33
N ALA A 102 14.35 11.98 0.68
CA ALA A 102 15.40 11.39 -0.14
C ALA A 102 15.50 12.01 -1.53
#